data_11f3c19a9086f18eff210d900bfc0243
#
_entry.id   11f3c19a9086f18eff210d900bfc0243
#
_cell.length_a   1.000
_cell.length_b   1.000
_cell.length_c   1.000
_cell.angle_alpha   90.00
_cell.angle_beta   90.00
_cell.angle_gamma   90.00
#
_symmetry.space_group_name_H-M   'P 1'
#
loop_
_entity.id
_entity.type
_entity.pdbx_description
1 polymer ?
#
loop_
_entity_poly.entity_id
_entity_poly.type
_entity_poly.pdbx_seq_one_letter_code
_entity_poly.pdbx_strand_id
1 'polypeptide(L)'
;MPLLHAALEWNYVLVTALCGSFLAQFIKVILNLFIFHRFIPERMWGAGGMPSSHSATVCAMVVATGRYCGVNSPIFAIAAVLSIIVMYDAMGVRYETGEQAKVLNRMFTEWMDQGFEQFQLPHGKKLKEMVGHTPIEVVTGAALGIVLGFAMPMV
;
A
#
# COMPACT_ATOMS: atom_id res chain seq x y z
N MET A 1 1.50 14.58 -23.44
CA MET A 1 2.81 13.89 -23.25
C MET A 1 3.96 14.81 -22.82
N PRO A 2 4.03 16.13 -23.10
CA PRO A 2 5.19 16.96 -22.72
C PRO A 2 5.43 17.08 -21.19
N LEU A 3 4.34 17.14 -20.38
CA LEU A 3 4.47 17.23 -18.92
C LEU A 3 5.10 15.98 -18.28
N LEU A 4 4.75 14.79 -18.77
CA LEU A 4 5.35 13.56 -18.27
C LEU A 4 6.85 13.47 -18.65
N HIS A 5 7.21 13.88 -19.88
CA HIS A 5 8.61 13.96 -20.29
C HIS A 5 9.41 14.89 -19.39
N ALA A 6 8.94 16.11 -19.19
CA ALA A 6 9.61 17.08 -18.30
C ALA A 6 9.75 16.56 -16.85
N ALA A 7 8.74 15.86 -16.34
CA ALA A 7 8.79 15.27 -15.01
C ALA A 7 9.79 14.12 -14.91
N LEU A 8 9.89 13.27 -15.95
CA LEU A 8 10.86 12.18 -16.02
C LEU A 8 12.31 12.70 -16.14
N GLU A 9 12.52 13.77 -16.89
CA GLU A 9 13.82 14.45 -16.96
C GLU A 9 14.23 15.02 -15.60
N TRP A 10 13.28 15.49 -14.78
CA TRP A 10 13.56 15.99 -13.45
C TRP A 10 13.99 14.88 -12.47
N ASN A 11 13.23 13.79 -12.37
CA ASN A 11 13.60 12.63 -11.54
C ASN A 11 12.84 11.37 -11.98
N TYR A 12 13.46 10.60 -12.87
CA TYR A 12 12.90 9.37 -13.42
C TYR A 12 12.43 8.37 -12.35
N VAL A 13 13.26 8.15 -11.33
CA VAL A 13 12.98 7.15 -10.28
C VAL A 13 11.77 7.58 -9.44
N LEU A 14 11.74 8.84 -9.01
CA LEU A 14 10.64 9.37 -8.20
C LEU A 14 9.32 9.35 -8.97
N VAL A 15 9.33 9.81 -10.21
CA VAL A 15 8.12 9.85 -11.03
C VAL A 15 7.58 8.45 -11.29
N THR A 16 8.45 7.49 -11.60
CA THR A 16 8.05 6.09 -11.80
C THR A 16 7.43 5.49 -10.54
N ALA A 17 8.04 5.74 -9.37
CA ALA A 17 7.51 5.28 -8.09
C ALA A 17 6.13 5.87 -7.78
N LEU A 18 5.94 7.17 -7.98
CA LEU A 18 4.66 7.85 -7.77
C LEU A 18 3.59 7.35 -8.76
N CYS A 19 3.94 7.14 -10.02
CA CYS A 19 3.04 6.52 -11.00
C CYS A 19 2.58 5.13 -10.54
N GLY A 20 3.47 4.34 -9.93
CA GLY A 20 3.12 3.04 -9.33
C GLY A 20 2.07 3.17 -8.23
N SER A 21 2.24 4.16 -7.35
CA SER A 21 1.28 4.46 -6.28
C SER A 21 -0.09 4.86 -6.83
N PHE A 22 -0.13 5.83 -7.74
CA PHE A 22 -1.37 6.34 -8.34
C PHE A 22 -2.10 5.27 -9.14
N LEU A 23 -1.37 4.47 -9.94
CA LEU A 23 -1.97 3.40 -10.73
C LEU A 23 -2.60 2.33 -9.82
N ALA A 24 -1.90 1.92 -8.76
CA ALA A 24 -2.45 0.98 -7.79
C ALA A 24 -3.70 1.50 -7.10
N GLN A 25 -3.72 2.78 -6.70
CA GLN A 25 -4.90 3.41 -6.12
C GLN A 25 -6.06 3.50 -7.12
N PHE A 26 -5.78 3.85 -8.36
CA PHE A 26 -6.78 3.90 -9.43
C PHE A 26 -7.43 2.52 -9.66
N ILE A 27 -6.62 1.48 -9.79
CA ILE A 27 -7.11 0.09 -9.93
C ILE A 27 -7.94 -0.30 -8.71
N LYS A 28 -7.50 0.04 -7.49
CA LYS A 28 -8.24 -0.23 -6.26
C LYS A 28 -9.63 0.42 -6.25
N VAL A 29 -9.74 1.67 -6.69
CA VAL A 29 -11.04 2.36 -6.80
C VAL A 29 -11.95 1.65 -7.78
N ILE A 30 -11.42 1.27 -8.95
CA ILE A 30 -12.19 0.54 -9.97
C ILE A 30 -12.66 -0.81 -9.43
N LEU A 31 -11.78 -1.61 -8.83
CA LEU A 31 -12.14 -2.91 -8.26
C LEU A 31 -13.19 -2.79 -7.16
N ASN A 32 -13.08 -1.78 -6.28
CA ASN A 32 -14.09 -1.54 -5.26
C ASN A 32 -15.46 -1.16 -5.84
N LEU A 33 -15.48 -0.36 -6.89
CA LEU A 33 -16.73 -0.01 -7.59
C LEU A 33 -17.40 -1.26 -8.20
N PHE A 34 -16.61 -2.14 -8.84
CA PHE A 34 -17.15 -3.37 -9.46
C PHE A 34 -17.58 -4.43 -8.44
N ILE A 35 -16.84 -4.59 -7.33
CA ILE A 35 -17.10 -5.66 -6.35
C ILE A 35 -18.21 -5.26 -5.37
N PHE A 36 -18.21 -4.02 -4.89
CA PHE A 36 -19.12 -3.58 -3.82
C PHE A 36 -20.29 -2.74 -4.32
N HIS A 37 -20.34 -2.37 -5.59
CA HIS A 37 -21.35 -1.48 -6.20
C HIS A 37 -21.61 -0.19 -5.40
N ARG A 38 -20.66 0.21 -4.54
CA ARG A 38 -20.72 1.40 -3.69
C ARG A 38 -19.35 2.08 -3.66
N PHE A 39 -19.37 3.41 -3.75
CA PHE A 39 -18.17 4.22 -3.56
C PHE A 39 -17.92 4.37 -2.05
N ILE A 40 -16.83 3.80 -1.54
CA ILE A 40 -16.42 3.89 -0.13
C ILE A 40 -15.15 4.76 -0.07
N PRO A 41 -15.28 6.08 0.23
CA PRO A 41 -14.15 7.02 0.21
C PRO A 41 -13.03 6.63 1.19
N GLU A 42 -13.38 6.02 2.32
CA GLU A 42 -12.45 5.58 3.36
C GLU A 42 -11.43 4.56 2.87
N ARG A 43 -11.78 3.79 1.83
CA ARG A 43 -10.87 2.81 1.20
C ARG A 43 -9.87 3.44 0.23
N MET A 44 -10.12 4.66 -0.24
CA MET A 44 -9.18 5.39 -1.10
C MET A 44 -7.92 5.81 -0.35
N TRP A 45 -8.08 6.20 0.93
CA TRP A 45 -6.98 6.67 1.79
C TRP A 45 -6.57 5.63 2.84
N GLY A 46 -7.29 4.50 2.92
CA GLY A 46 -7.03 3.44 3.88
C GLY A 46 -5.87 2.52 3.47
N ALA A 47 -5.10 2.05 4.47
CA ALA A 47 -4.24 0.90 4.32
C ALA A 47 -5.15 -0.34 4.17
N GLY A 48 -4.88 -1.18 3.16
CA GLY A 48 -5.68 -2.37 2.84
C GLY A 48 -6.31 -2.32 1.44
N GLY A 49 -6.69 -3.50 0.93
CA GLY A 49 -7.27 -3.68 -0.41
C GLY A 49 -6.24 -3.90 -1.51
N MET A 50 -6.68 -4.58 -2.57
CA MET A 50 -5.87 -5.04 -3.70
C MET A 50 -5.95 -4.06 -4.87
N PRO A 51 -4.82 -3.79 -5.55
CA PRO A 51 -3.44 -4.10 -5.22
C PRO A 51 -2.85 -3.16 -4.15
N SER A 52 -1.78 -3.61 -3.44
CA SER A 52 -1.09 -2.75 -2.48
C SER A 52 -0.34 -1.61 -3.17
N SER A 53 -0.72 -0.37 -2.86
CA SER A 53 -0.04 0.82 -3.39
C SER A 53 1.39 0.98 -2.86
N HIS A 54 1.64 0.59 -1.60
CA HIS A 54 2.99 0.62 -1.03
C HIS A 54 3.93 -0.31 -1.79
N SER A 55 3.50 -1.56 -2.04
CA SER A 55 4.28 -2.53 -2.79
C SER A 55 4.51 -2.09 -4.23
N ALA A 56 3.48 -1.55 -4.89
CA ALA A 56 3.60 -1.03 -6.25
C ALA A 56 4.60 0.13 -6.32
N THR A 57 4.56 1.04 -5.35
CA THR A 57 5.49 2.18 -5.27
C THR A 57 6.94 1.72 -5.14
N VAL A 58 7.21 0.87 -4.13
CA VAL A 58 8.61 0.49 -3.84
C VAL A 58 9.18 -0.45 -4.89
N CYS A 59 8.38 -1.34 -5.49
CA CYS A 59 8.84 -2.20 -6.57
C CYS A 59 9.08 -1.42 -7.87
N ALA A 60 8.22 -0.44 -8.20
CA ALA A 60 8.45 0.46 -9.32
C ALA A 60 9.74 1.28 -9.12
N MET A 61 9.98 1.76 -7.89
CA MET A 61 11.22 2.46 -7.52
C MET A 61 12.44 1.57 -7.71
N VAL A 62 12.42 0.32 -7.23
CA VAL A 62 13.56 -0.62 -7.38
C VAL A 62 13.88 -0.83 -8.85
N VAL A 63 12.87 -1.13 -9.67
CA VAL A 63 13.08 -1.35 -11.11
C VAL A 63 13.64 -0.08 -11.79
N ALA A 64 13.04 1.08 -11.50
CA ALA A 64 13.50 2.35 -12.06
C ALA A 64 14.94 2.67 -11.64
N THR A 65 15.30 2.43 -10.37
CA THR A 65 16.66 2.62 -9.86
C THR A 65 17.66 1.67 -10.54
N GLY A 66 17.28 0.40 -10.69
CA GLY A 66 18.14 -0.59 -11.38
C GLY A 66 18.37 -0.25 -12.84
N ARG A 67 17.35 0.27 -13.54
CA ARG A 67 17.45 0.71 -14.93
C ARG A 67 18.27 1.99 -15.07
N TYR A 68 18.11 2.95 -14.17
CA TYR A 68 18.75 4.26 -14.27
C TYR A 68 20.19 4.28 -13.71
N CYS A 69 20.40 3.69 -12.54
CA CYS A 69 21.69 3.70 -11.83
C CYS A 69 22.50 2.40 -12.02
N GLY A 70 21.89 1.36 -12.57
CA GLY A 70 22.48 0.03 -12.66
C GLY A 70 22.26 -0.80 -11.37
N VAL A 71 22.12 -2.11 -11.55
CA VAL A 71 21.88 -3.07 -10.45
C VAL A 71 23.08 -3.23 -9.50
N ASN A 72 24.26 -2.84 -9.92
CA ASN A 72 25.46 -2.89 -9.09
C ASN A 72 25.68 -1.61 -8.26
N SER A 73 24.78 -0.63 -8.35
CA SER A 73 24.92 0.62 -7.62
C SER A 73 24.50 0.47 -6.16
N PRO A 74 25.17 1.16 -5.21
CA PRO A 74 24.74 1.19 -3.80
C PRO A 74 23.30 1.70 -3.61
N ILE A 75 22.85 2.61 -4.48
CA ILE A 75 21.49 3.17 -4.45
C ILE A 75 20.46 2.08 -4.77
N PHE A 76 20.75 1.19 -5.73
CA PHE A 76 19.90 0.04 -6.01
C PHE A 76 19.80 -0.90 -4.80
N ALA A 77 20.91 -1.18 -4.12
CA ALA A 77 20.89 -2.02 -2.93
C ALA A 77 20.01 -1.39 -1.81
N ILE A 78 20.14 -0.07 -1.60
CA ILE A 78 19.29 0.64 -0.63
C ILE A 78 17.82 0.56 -1.02
N ALA A 79 17.48 0.81 -2.29
CA ALA A 79 16.11 0.73 -2.79
C ALA A 79 15.53 -0.69 -2.62
N ALA A 80 16.32 -1.73 -2.91
CA ALA A 80 15.91 -3.13 -2.77
C ALA A 80 15.64 -3.50 -1.31
N VAL A 81 16.56 -3.16 -0.40
CA VAL A 81 16.38 -3.42 1.04
C VAL A 81 15.17 -2.67 1.60
N LEU A 82 15.02 -1.40 1.26
CA LEU A 82 13.86 -0.60 1.66
C LEU A 82 12.55 -1.23 1.17
N SER A 83 12.53 -1.71 -0.07
CA SER A 83 11.37 -2.39 -0.66
C SER A 83 10.98 -3.64 0.14
N ILE A 84 11.95 -4.47 0.50
CA ILE A 84 11.73 -5.67 1.31
C ILE A 84 11.15 -5.29 2.68
N ILE A 85 11.73 -4.28 3.36
CA ILE A 85 11.27 -3.84 4.67
C ILE A 85 9.83 -3.32 4.60
N VAL A 86 9.50 -2.49 3.61
CA VAL A 86 8.14 -1.94 3.44
C VAL A 86 7.11 -3.04 3.17
N MET A 87 7.45 -4.01 2.31
CA MET A 87 6.55 -5.13 2.01
C MET A 87 6.38 -6.05 3.23
N TYR A 88 7.45 -6.31 3.97
CA TYR A 88 7.41 -7.12 5.18
C TYR A 88 6.57 -6.45 6.27
N ASP A 89 6.75 -5.14 6.52
CA ASP A 89 5.92 -4.37 7.45
C ASP A 89 4.43 -4.42 7.07
N ALA A 90 4.14 -4.27 5.78
CA ALA A 90 2.77 -4.29 5.28
C ALA A 90 2.04 -5.64 5.52
N MET A 91 2.76 -6.77 5.36
CA MET A 91 2.21 -8.12 5.56
C MET A 91 2.28 -8.60 7.02
N GLY A 92 3.22 -8.10 7.80
CA GLY A 92 3.49 -8.53 9.17
C GLY A 92 2.86 -7.60 10.19
N VAL A 93 3.63 -6.65 10.70
CA VAL A 93 3.25 -5.81 11.85
C VAL A 93 1.89 -5.14 11.68
N ARG A 94 1.62 -4.58 10.50
CA ARG A 94 0.35 -3.88 10.23
C ARG A 94 -0.82 -4.85 10.10
N TYR A 95 -0.61 -6.00 9.51
CA TYR A 95 -1.64 -7.04 9.41
C TYR A 95 -2.02 -7.55 10.80
N GLU A 96 -1.03 -7.90 11.63
CA GLU A 96 -1.24 -8.32 13.01
C GLU A 96 -1.94 -7.24 13.86
N THR A 97 -1.57 -5.97 13.66
CA THR A 97 -2.28 -4.85 14.33
C THR A 97 -3.77 -4.82 13.98
N GLY A 98 -4.12 -5.11 12.73
CA GLY A 98 -5.52 -5.22 12.29
C GLY A 98 -6.24 -6.40 12.94
N GLU A 99 -5.61 -7.58 13.03
CA GLU A 99 -6.17 -8.75 13.71
C GLU A 99 -6.35 -8.49 15.21
N GLN A 100 -5.38 -7.86 15.87
CA GLN A 100 -5.50 -7.45 17.27
C GLN A 100 -6.66 -6.47 17.48
N ALA A 101 -6.85 -5.51 16.56
CA ALA A 101 -7.97 -4.59 16.61
C ALA A 101 -9.33 -5.31 16.53
N LYS A 102 -9.47 -6.35 15.71
CA LYS A 102 -10.67 -7.19 15.63
C LYS A 102 -10.98 -7.88 16.95
N VAL A 103 -9.95 -8.51 17.56
CA VAL A 103 -10.10 -9.19 18.85
C VAL A 103 -10.51 -8.20 19.93
N LEU A 104 -9.86 -7.06 20.02
CA LEU A 104 -10.18 -6.02 20.99
C LEU A 104 -11.60 -5.46 20.79
N ASN A 105 -12.00 -5.14 19.56
CA ASN A 105 -13.34 -4.65 19.27
C ASN A 105 -14.42 -5.66 19.67
N ARG A 106 -14.17 -6.96 19.45
CA ARG A 106 -15.04 -8.04 19.84
C ARG A 106 -15.16 -8.14 21.36
N MET A 107 -14.06 -8.14 22.08
CA MET A 107 -14.03 -8.16 23.54
C MET A 107 -14.79 -6.96 24.13
N PHE A 108 -14.58 -5.77 23.60
CA PHE A 108 -15.33 -4.57 24.03
C PHE A 108 -16.83 -4.72 23.81
N THR A 109 -17.24 -5.28 22.66
CA THR A 109 -18.67 -5.49 22.39
C THR A 109 -19.27 -6.48 23.38
N GLU A 110 -18.58 -7.61 23.65
CA GLU A 110 -19.04 -8.63 24.60
C GLU A 110 -19.12 -8.08 26.04
N TRP A 111 -18.17 -7.24 26.47
CA TRP A 111 -18.20 -6.60 27.80
C TRP A 111 -19.32 -5.57 27.95
N MET A 112 -19.58 -4.78 26.91
CA MET A 112 -20.70 -3.85 26.90
C MET A 112 -22.03 -4.59 27.02
N ASP A 113 -22.20 -5.70 26.31
CA ASP A 113 -23.42 -6.55 26.39
C ASP A 113 -23.60 -7.19 27.76
N GLN A 114 -22.53 -7.39 28.54
CA GLN A 114 -22.54 -7.90 29.91
C GLN A 114 -22.75 -6.81 30.99
N GLY A 115 -22.93 -5.55 30.59
CA GLY A 115 -23.20 -4.44 31.51
C GLY A 115 -21.94 -3.78 32.12
N PHE A 116 -20.75 -4.06 31.61
CA PHE A 116 -19.54 -3.39 32.05
C PHE A 116 -19.36 -2.02 31.36
N GLU A 117 -20.23 -1.06 31.70
CA GLU A 117 -20.24 0.30 31.12
C GLU A 117 -18.95 1.13 31.41
N GLN A 118 -18.09 0.66 32.33
CA GLN A 118 -16.90 1.37 32.74
C GLN A 118 -15.76 1.30 31.68
N PHE A 119 -15.84 0.37 30.73
CA PHE A 119 -14.86 0.21 29.67
C PHE A 119 -15.30 0.94 28.40
N GLN A 120 -14.89 2.19 28.28
CA GLN A 120 -15.11 2.94 27.03
C GLN A 120 -13.93 2.77 26.08
N LEU A 121 -14.23 2.52 24.81
CA LEU A 121 -13.21 2.56 23.76
C LEU A 121 -12.54 3.95 23.71
N PRO A 122 -11.23 4.04 23.46
CA PRO A 122 -10.56 5.32 23.26
C PRO A 122 -11.32 6.16 22.23
N HIS A 123 -11.72 7.36 22.62
CA HIS A 123 -12.52 8.27 21.80
C HIS A 123 -13.94 7.77 21.42
N GLY A 124 -14.47 6.76 22.09
CA GLY A 124 -15.83 6.22 21.81
C GLY A 124 -16.01 5.57 20.43
N LYS A 125 -14.91 5.24 19.73
CA LYS A 125 -14.93 4.64 18.38
C LYS A 125 -14.25 3.28 18.37
N LYS A 126 -14.78 2.36 17.55
CA LYS A 126 -14.12 1.08 17.28
C LYS A 126 -12.74 1.29 16.70
N LEU A 127 -11.81 0.42 17.09
CA LEU A 127 -10.46 0.39 16.54
C LEU A 127 -10.51 0.04 15.05
N LYS A 128 -9.61 0.61 14.29
CA LYS A 128 -9.52 0.37 12.84
C LYS A 128 -8.98 -1.03 12.58
N GLU A 129 -9.80 -1.91 12.00
CA GLU A 129 -9.46 -3.32 11.77
C GLU A 129 -8.69 -3.55 10.46
N MET A 130 -8.92 -2.70 9.45
CA MET A 130 -8.26 -2.80 8.15
C MET A 130 -6.99 -1.93 8.13
N VAL A 131 -5.91 -2.41 8.76
CA VAL A 131 -4.66 -1.65 8.90
C VAL A 131 -3.54 -2.21 8.03
N GLY A 132 -3.51 -3.52 7.78
CA GLY A 132 -2.48 -4.19 6.99
C GLY A 132 -2.95 -4.68 5.63
N HIS A 133 -2.04 -5.35 4.95
CA HIS A 133 -2.28 -5.99 3.65
C HIS A 133 -2.13 -7.50 3.77
N THR A 134 -2.99 -8.24 3.10
CA THR A 134 -2.79 -9.69 2.92
C THR A 134 -1.59 -9.95 2.00
N PRO A 135 -0.90 -11.11 2.11
CA PRO A 135 0.20 -11.45 1.22
C PRO A 135 -0.14 -11.33 -0.27
N ILE A 136 -1.35 -11.70 -0.67
CA ILE A 136 -1.80 -11.61 -2.06
C ILE A 136 -1.92 -10.15 -2.55
N GLU A 137 -2.35 -9.23 -1.69
CA GLU A 137 -2.42 -7.80 -2.01
C GLU A 137 -1.02 -7.20 -2.20
N VAL A 138 -0.04 -7.68 -1.42
CA VAL A 138 1.36 -7.26 -1.53
C VAL A 138 1.99 -7.80 -2.81
N VAL A 139 1.81 -9.09 -3.10
CA VAL A 139 2.35 -9.72 -4.32
C VAL A 139 1.76 -9.09 -5.58
N THR A 140 0.45 -8.85 -5.62
CA THR A 140 -0.19 -8.20 -6.77
C THR A 140 0.26 -6.75 -6.95
N GLY A 141 0.46 -6.01 -5.84
CA GLY A 141 1.03 -4.67 -5.87
C GLY A 141 2.48 -4.69 -6.36
N ALA A 142 3.30 -5.63 -5.90
CA ALA A 142 4.68 -5.79 -6.35
C ALA A 142 4.77 -6.10 -7.85
N ALA A 143 3.95 -7.04 -8.34
CA ALA A 143 3.88 -7.37 -9.76
C ALA A 143 3.50 -6.14 -10.60
N LEU A 144 2.49 -5.37 -10.17
CA LEU A 144 2.09 -4.13 -10.82
C LEU A 144 3.26 -3.11 -10.89
N GLY A 145 3.96 -2.91 -9.76
CA GLY A 145 5.10 -2.00 -9.68
C GLY A 145 6.25 -2.41 -10.59
N ILE A 146 6.56 -3.71 -10.64
CA ILE A 146 7.60 -4.26 -11.53
C ILE A 146 7.24 -4.00 -13.00
N VAL A 147 6.02 -4.37 -13.41
CA VAL A 147 5.56 -4.16 -14.80
C VAL A 147 5.61 -2.69 -15.19
N LEU A 148 5.10 -1.82 -14.31
CA LEU A 148 5.16 -0.38 -14.56
C LEU A 148 6.59 0.15 -14.66
N GLY A 149 7.48 -0.28 -13.74
CA GLY A 149 8.88 0.13 -13.74
C GLY A 149 9.60 -0.22 -15.03
N PHE A 150 9.26 -1.34 -15.68
CA PHE A 150 9.79 -1.68 -17.01
C PHE A 150 9.07 -0.93 -18.15
N ALA A 151 7.78 -0.65 -18.01
CA ALA A 151 6.99 0.02 -19.04
C ALA A 151 7.29 1.53 -19.13
N MET A 152 7.77 2.16 -18.06
CA MET A 152 8.08 3.59 -18.07
C MET A 152 9.24 3.89 -19.01
N PRO A 153 9.09 4.88 -19.92
CA PRO A 153 10.15 5.28 -20.83
C PRO A 153 11.32 5.88 -20.05
N MET A 154 12.53 5.49 -20.38
CA MET A 154 13.75 6.15 -19.91
C MET A 154 14.00 7.38 -20.79
N VAL A 155 14.25 8.51 -20.16
CA VAL A 155 14.52 9.82 -20.79
C VAL A 155 15.96 10.20 -20.50
#